data_b5a12f6edb1a7fbb0984d76a99bf570d
#
_entry.id   b5a12f6edb1a7fbb0984d76a99bf570d
#
_cell.length_a   1.000
_cell.length_b   1.000
_cell.length_c   1.000
_cell.angle_alpha   90.00
_cell.angle_beta   90.00
_cell.angle_gamma   90.00
#
_symmetry.space_group_name_H-M   'P 1'
#
loop_
_entity.id
_entity.type
_entity.pdbx_description
1 polymer ?
#
loop_
_entity_poly.entity_id
_entity_poly.type
_entity_poly.pdbx_seq_one_letter_code
_entity_poly.pdbx_strand_id
1 'polypeptide(L)'
;MFRLSSKKKKQTVCSIPEFIHTMKESSDFSSYNIIEDGTLCLFYYKSTVESLIIKRFILAPIKDKLDEIRHIDDILNIVSIEDIIISPSIDDIREKLLGGYVLLQLKKGSEQEVYALLRAESTVLGTRLVNDTENEYSVIGPKVGFVENVDINIHLLRRNIVTEQLIFKELSVGSMSKTKIVVAYIEGITNEQHINTATQRLQDIDFDYPFDATMIEQFISDNSNSPFPILLPTERLDRSVYALLNGGVVILTDGSPYALAGPATLLDFFVSPEDYYLPWMAGSFLRLVRFFGAAFSLFSSAIYTAVLTYHYQMIPADLLGPIIYSRANVPFPPVLEALFLEITIELLREAGARLPTKVGQTIGIVGGIVIGQASVEAALTSTILLIAVALSALASFTTPTVKMSSTIRILRFPLIILAGAFGGVGLIVGFVFILAHLIRLKSLGSPYLLPLYPFRGLGTAEGLLRLPFSQTAGRASFLRPKKKWRYNPNKAKEKRDGEEK
;
A
#
# COMPACT_ATOMS: atom_id res chain seq x y z
N MET A 1 20.34 19.50 40.64
CA MET A 1 20.24 20.84 40.01
C MET A 1 21.06 20.78 38.72
N PHE A 2 20.47 20.24 37.62
CA PHE A 2 21.06 20.28 36.29
C PHE A 2 19.97 20.72 35.33
N ARG A 3 20.00 22.01 34.98
CA ARG A 3 19.18 22.57 33.87
C ARG A 3 19.73 22.04 32.57
N LEU A 4 19.06 21.05 31.98
CA LEU A 4 19.23 20.70 30.60
C LEU A 4 18.47 21.72 29.74
N SER A 5 19.24 22.69 29.25
CA SER A 5 18.89 23.63 28.19
C SER A 5 18.32 22.82 27.00
N SER A 6 17.03 22.98 26.71
CA SER A 6 16.43 22.54 25.47
C SER A 6 17.07 23.33 24.33
N LYS A 7 18.09 22.79 23.71
CA LYS A 7 18.52 23.27 22.40
C LYS A 7 17.35 23.02 21.43
N LYS A 8 16.49 24.04 21.25
CA LYS A 8 15.76 24.19 19.99
C LYS A 8 16.80 24.04 18.90
N LYS A 9 16.72 22.99 18.08
CA LYS A 9 17.43 22.94 16.81
C LYS A 9 17.09 24.25 16.12
N LYS A 10 18.05 25.11 15.90
CA LYS A 10 17.95 26.21 14.96
C LYS A 10 17.48 25.58 13.64
N GLN A 11 16.23 25.80 13.29
CA GLN A 11 15.82 25.72 11.90
C GLN A 11 16.75 26.66 11.16
N THR A 12 17.50 26.15 10.23
CA THR A 12 18.26 26.93 9.26
C THR A 12 17.26 27.91 8.67
N VAL A 13 17.47 29.19 8.83
CA VAL A 13 16.66 30.24 8.21
C VAL A 13 16.95 30.12 6.71
N CYS A 14 16.14 29.32 6.03
CA CYS A 14 16.16 29.20 4.58
C CYS A 14 15.54 30.48 4.03
N SER A 15 16.17 31.12 3.08
CA SER A 15 15.57 32.25 2.38
C SER A 15 14.38 31.77 1.54
N ILE A 16 13.38 32.64 1.28
CA ILE A 16 12.23 32.27 0.42
C ILE A 16 12.67 31.76 -0.96
N PRO A 17 13.64 32.36 -1.66
CA PRO A 17 14.16 31.83 -2.91
C PRO A 17 14.76 30.42 -2.82
N GLU A 18 15.49 30.13 -1.73
CA GLU A 18 16.07 28.80 -1.48
C GLU A 18 14.96 27.76 -1.20
N PHE A 19 13.93 28.16 -0.49
CA PHE A 19 12.72 27.36 -0.26
C PHE A 19 12.02 27.03 -1.58
N ILE A 20 11.79 28.02 -2.46
CA ILE A 20 11.17 27.81 -3.77
C ILE A 20 12.02 26.88 -4.63
N HIS A 21 13.36 27.01 -4.57
CA HIS A 21 14.25 26.12 -5.31
C HIS A 21 14.11 24.66 -4.87
N THR A 22 14.05 24.40 -3.57
CA THR A 22 13.85 23.07 -3.02
C THR A 22 12.49 22.47 -3.45
N MET A 23 11.42 23.29 -3.46
CA MET A 23 10.10 22.85 -3.86
C MET A 23 10.01 22.44 -5.34
N LYS A 24 10.83 23.00 -6.21
CA LYS A 24 10.88 22.64 -7.64
C LYS A 24 11.32 21.20 -7.92
N GLU A 25 11.86 20.49 -6.92
CA GLU A 25 12.18 19.07 -7.04
C GLU A 25 10.92 18.19 -7.14
N SER A 26 9.79 18.69 -6.67
CA SER A 26 8.51 17.98 -6.76
C SER A 26 7.78 18.33 -8.07
N SER A 27 7.36 17.31 -8.84
CA SER A 27 6.70 17.49 -10.14
C SER A 27 5.32 18.14 -10.05
N ASP A 28 4.68 18.10 -8.90
CA ASP A 28 3.40 18.78 -8.65
C ASP A 28 3.58 20.26 -8.30
N PHE A 29 4.81 20.72 -8.02
CA PHE A 29 5.10 22.14 -7.84
C PHE A 29 5.27 22.85 -9.18
N SER A 30 4.61 23.98 -9.36
CA SER A 30 4.60 24.72 -10.61
C SER A 30 4.99 26.17 -10.40
N SER A 31 5.72 26.71 -11.35
CA SER A 31 6.00 28.15 -11.47
C SER A 31 5.42 28.65 -12.78
N TYR A 32 4.76 29.79 -12.76
CA TYR A 32 4.21 30.45 -13.92
C TYR A 32 4.62 31.92 -13.94
N ASN A 33 5.32 32.34 -14.98
CA ASN A 33 5.67 33.74 -15.19
C ASN A 33 4.48 34.44 -15.84
N ILE A 34 3.93 35.45 -15.17
CA ILE A 34 2.81 36.25 -15.71
C ILE A 34 3.36 37.21 -16.75
N ILE A 35 4.55 37.78 -16.50
CA ILE A 35 5.30 38.67 -17.40
C ILE A 35 6.55 37.94 -17.86
N GLU A 36 6.90 38.07 -19.14
CA GLU A 36 8.04 37.33 -19.74
C GLU A 36 9.39 37.65 -19.11
N ASP A 37 9.59 38.84 -18.56
CA ASP A 37 10.83 39.27 -17.90
C ASP A 37 10.99 38.70 -16.46
N GLY A 38 9.98 37.92 -15.98
CA GLY A 38 10.02 37.31 -14.65
C GLY A 38 9.83 38.26 -13.47
N THR A 39 9.34 39.48 -13.71
CA THR A 39 9.03 40.45 -12.65
C THR A 39 7.84 40.03 -11.82
N LEU A 40 6.88 39.29 -12.38
CA LEU A 40 5.70 38.79 -11.71
C LEU A 40 5.55 37.28 -11.96
N CYS A 41 5.72 36.49 -10.88
CA CYS A 41 5.70 35.03 -10.92
C CYS A 41 4.69 34.46 -9.92
N LEU A 42 4.05 33.35 -10.30
CA LEU A 42 3.19 32.53 -9.45
C LEU A 42 3.87 31.20 -9.14
N PHE A 43 3.76 30.77 -7.88
CA PHE A 43 4.24 29.45 -7.43
C PHE A 43 3.12 28.75 -6.66
N TYR A 44 2.86 27.49 -6.98
CA TYR A 44 1.80 26.71 -6.36
C TYR A 44 1.98 25.21 -6.56
N TYR A 45 1.33 24.42 -5.71
CA TYR A 45 1.19 22.98 -5.92
C TYR A 45 -0.05 22.70 -6.78
N LYS A 46 0.12 22.15 -7.98
CA LYS A 46 -1.00 21.77 -8.88
C LYS A 46 -1.98 20.84 -8.18
N SER A 47 -1.49 19.99 -7.28
CA SER A 47 -2.26 19.01 -6.54
C SER A 47 -3.19 19.60 -5.48
N THR A 48 -2.94 20.83 -4.98
CA THR A 48 -3.73 21.42 -3.89
C THR A 48 -4.66 22.55 -4.34
N VAL A 49 -4.43 23.09 -5.53
CA VAL A 49 -5.14 24.26 -6.03
C VAL A 49 -6.11 23.89 -7.15
N GLU A 50 -7.16 24.70 -7.33
CA GLU A 50 -8.07 24.58 -8.44
C GLU A 50 -7.64 25.48 -9.61
N SER A 51 -7.27 24.85 -10.72
CA SER A 51 -6.77 25.55 -11.92
C SER A 51 -7.75 26.60 -12.45
N LEU A 52 -9.04 26.41 -12.25
CA LEU A 52 -10.09 27.33 -12.70
C LEU A 52 -10.09 28.60 -11.86
N ILE A 53 -9.86 28.49 -10.55
CA ILE A 53 -9.72 29.63 -9.64
C ILE A 53 -8.48 30.45 -10.03
N ILE A 54 -7.34 29.78 -10.26
CA ILE A 54 -6.13 30.47 -10.68
C ILE A 54 -6.32 31.22 -11.99
N LYS A 55 -6.89 30.57 -13.01
CA LYS A 55 -7.06 31.19 -14.33
C LYS A 55 -8.06 32.34 -14.30
N ARG A 56 -9.22 32.15 -13.68
CA ARG A 56 -10.35 33.09 -13.76
C ARG A 56 -10.25 34.21 -12.74
N PHE A 57 -9.82 33.93 -11.52
CA PHE A 57 -9.88 34.90 -10.42
C PHE A 57 -8.52 35.49 -10.05
N ILE A 58 -7.40 34.88 -10.47
CA ILE A 58 -6.05 35.39 -10.22
C ILE A 58 -5.43 35.92 -11.53
N LEU A 59 -5.23 35.04 -12.53
CA LEU A 59 -4.49 35.38 -13.72
C LEU A 59 -5.23 36.35 -14.66
N ALA A 60 -6.51 36.17 -14.89
CA ALA A 60 -7.27 37.06 -15.81
C ALA A 60 -7.32 38.49 -15.26
N PRO A 61 -7.73 38.77 -14.00
CA PRO A 61 -7.76 40.12 -13.47
C PRO A 61 -6.35 40.75 -13.41
N ILE A 62 -5.30 39.99 -13.08
CA ILE A 62 -3.94 40.52 -13.05
C ILE A 62 -3.45 40.88 -14.46
N LYS A 63 -3.77 40.07 -15.49
CA LYS A 63 -3.37 40.35 -16.87
C LYS A 63 -4.11 41.54 -17.46
N ASP A 64 -5.39 41.72 -17.12
CA ASP A 64 -6.20 42.84 -17.61
C ASP A 64 -5.77 44.20 -17.05
N LYS A 65 -5.11 44.19 -15.88
CA LYS A 65 -4.72 45.41 -15.14
C LYS A 65 -3.22 45.44 -14.80
N LEU A 66 -2.39 44.88 -15.66
CA LEU A 66 -0.93 44.84 -15.44
C LEU A 66 -0.31 46.21 -15.21
N ASP A 67 -0.77 47.24 -15.94
CA ASP A 67 -0.26 48.62 -15.83
C ASP A 67 -0.60 49.31 -14.51
N GLU A 68 -1.61 48.82 -13.79
CA GLU A 68 -2.03 49.37 -12.49
C GLU A 68 -1.20 48.78 -11.32
N ILE A 69 -0.49 47.68 -11.54
CA ILE A 69 0.28 46.98 -10.48
C ILE A 69 1.66 47.62 -10.30
N ARG A 70 1.78 48.50 -9.32
CA ARG A 70 3.06 49.12 -8.91
C ARG A 70 3.57 48.54 -7.60
N HIS A 71 2.67 48.12 -6.73
CA HIS A 71 2.95 47.52 -5.41
C HIS A 71 2.18 46.22 -5.26
N ILE A 72 2.66 45.33 -4.36
CA ILE A 72 1.99 44.07 -4.08
C ILE A 72 0.60 44.28 -3.47
N ASP A 73 0.39 45.41 -2.78
CA ASP A 73 -0.88 45.78 -2.17
C ASP A 73 -1.97 46.10 -3.21
N ASP A 74 -1.60 46.50 -4.44
CA ASP A 74 -2.54 46.79 -5.53
C ASP A 74 -3.33 45.53 -5.91
N ILE A 75 -2.78 44.34 -5.63
CA ILE A 75 -3.37 43.04 -5.89
C ILE A 75 -4.68 42.86 -5.12
N LEU A 76 -4.77 43.44 -3.88
CA LEU A 76 -6.00 43.41 -3.07
C LEU A 76 -7.22 44.03 -3.80
N ASN A 77 -6.98 45.03 -4.65
CA ASN A 77 -8.00 45.71 -5.37
C ASN A 77 -8.34 45.07 -6.75
N ILE A 78 -7.44 44.22 -7.24
CA ILE A 78 -7.51 43.63 -8.58
C ILE A 78 -8.08 42.20 -8.53
N VAL A 79 -7.69 41.44 -7.53
CA VAL A 79 -8.05 40.02 -7.40
C VAL A 79 -9.25 39.87 -6.47
N SER A 80 -10.30 39.16 -6.97
CA SER A 80 -11.53 38.93 -6.19
C SER A 80 -11.45 37.62 -5.38
N ILE A 81 -10.53 37.57 -4.43
CA ILE A 81 -10.33 36.43 -3.50
C ILE A 81 -10.41 36.96 -2.08
N GLU A 82 -11.13 36.24 -1.20
CA GLU A 82 -11.39 36.69 0.17
C GLU A 82 -10.16 36.63 1.10
N ASP A 83 -9.26 35.65 0.91
CA ASP A 83 -8.12 35.43 1.81
C ASP A 83 -6.80 35.69 1.09
N ILE A 84 -6.24 36.87 1.32
CA ILE A 84 -4.97 37.34 0.77
C ILE A 84 -4.05 37.75 1.92
N ILE A 85 -2.84 37.21 1.97
CA ILE A 85 -1.82 37.56 2.98
C ILE A 85 -0.67 38.25 2.26
N ILE A 86 -0.41 39.52 2.60
CA ILE A 86 0.68 40.30 2.03
C ILE A 86 1.91 40.19 2.93
N SER A 87 3.10 40.13 2.31
CA SER A 87 4.37 39.97 2.99
C SER A 87 4.40 38.82 4.02
N PRO A 88 4.02 37.60 3.61
CA PRO A 88 3.94 36.47 4.51
C PRO A 88 5.32 36.08 5.05
N SER A 89 5.34 35.56 6.28
CA SER A 89 6.55 34.92 6.82
C SER A 89 6.86 33.60 6.07
N ILE A 90 8.08 33.13 6.15
CA ILE A 90 8.45 31.84 5.52
C ILE A 90 7.65 30.66 6.09
N ASP A 91 7.27 30.73 7.36
CA ASP A 91 6.46 29.70 8.01
C ASP A 91 5.01 29.76 7.51
N ASP A 92 4.45 30.95 7.26
CA ASP A 92 3.15 31.13 6.61
C ASP A 92 3.17 30.57 5.19
N ILE A 93 4.24 30.83 4.43
CA ILE A 93 4.38 30.31 3.06
C ILE A 93 4.39 28.77 3.07
N ARG A 94 5.15 28.15 3.99
CA ARG A 94 5.22 26.69 4.11
C ARG A 94 3.86 26.07 4.43
N GLU A 95 3.16 26.62 5.41
CA GLU A 95 1.87 26.09 5.85
C GLU A 95 0.78 26.32 4.80
N LYS A 96 0.69 27.53 4.28
CA LYS A 96 -0.40 27.94 3.39
C LYS A 96 -0.27 27.39 1.97
N LEU A 97 0.93 27.30 1.40
CA LEU A 97 1.14 26.66 0.09
C LEU A 97 0.65 25.21 0.06
N LEU A 98 0.92 24.45 1.12
CA LEU A 98 0.43 23.08 1.26
C LEU A 98 -1.09 23.04 1.48
N GLY A 99 -1.68 24.11 2.01
CA GLY A 99 -3.12 24.29 2.23
C GLY A 99 -3.90 24.81 1.00
N GLY A 100 -3.28 24.86 -0.18
CA GLY A 100 -3.98 25.28 -1.42
C GLY A 100 -3.91 26.78 -1.71
N TYR A 101 -2.90 27.49 -1.19
CA TYR A 101 -2.63 28.87 -1.57
C TYR A 101 -1.62 28.91 -2.71
N VAL A 102 -1.69 30.03 -3.45
CA VAL A 102 -0.76 30.39 -4.52
C VAL A 102 0.14 31.50 -4.00
N LEU A 103 1.45 31.36 -4.15
CA LEU A 103 2.43 32.39 -3.83
C LEU A 103 2.67 33.25 -5.06
N LEU A 104 2.36 34.53 -4.95
CA LEU A 104 2.67 35.53 -5.94
C LEU A 104 3.94 36.27 -5.53
N GLN A 105 4.91 36.35 -6.41
CA GLN A 105 6.15 37.09 -6.27
C GLN A 105 6.16 38.29 -7.18
N LEU A 106 6.41 39.48 -6.65
CA LEU A 106 6.67 40.69 -7.40
C LEU A 106 8.15 41.12 -7.16
N LYS A 107 8.94 41.17 -8.22
CA LYS A 107 10.31 41.66 -8.21
C LYS A 107 10.34 43.15 -8.55
N LYS A 108 10.79 43.98 -7.61
CA LYS A 108 10.92 45.44 -7.80
C LYS A 108 12.41 45.81 -7.84
N GLY A 109 12.96 45.93 -9.06
CA GLY A 109 14.39 46.19 -9.25
C GLY A 109 15.28 44.99 -8.88
N SER A 110 16.59 45.23 -8.67
CA SER A 110 17.56 44.13 -8.46
C SER A 110 17.60 43.52 -7.06
N GLU A 111 16.94 44.08 -6.04
CA GLU A 111 17.15 43.63 -4.64
C GLU A 111 15.87 43.44 -3.78
N GLN A 112 14.68 43.91 -4.18
CA GLN A 112 13.48 43.74 -3.36
C GLN A 112 12.45 42.80 -4.01
N GLU A 113 12.31 41.61 -3.42
CA GLU A 113 11.25 40.66 -3.74
C GLU A 113 10.15 40.78 -2.68
N VAL A 114 8.93 41.00 -3.11
CA VAL A 114 7.74 41.05 -2.24
C VAL A 114 6.80 39.91 -2.60
N TYR A 115 6.19 39.32 -1.60
CA TYR A 115 5.36 38.13 -1.77
C TYR A 115 3.95 38.35 -1.24
N ALA A 116 2.95 37.70 -1.89
CA ALA A 116 1.60 37.59 -1.40
C ALA A 116 1.09 36.15 -1.56
N LEU A 117 0.27 35.70 -0.61
CA LEU A 117 -0.40 34.41 -0.66
C LEU A 117 -1.88 34.63 -0.97
N LEU A 118 -2.39 33.90 -1.98
CA LEU A 118 -3.75 33.99 -2.48
C LEU A 118 -4.41 32.61 -2.33
N ARG A 119 -5.59 32.54 -1.70
CA ARG A 119 -6.29 31.27 -1.52
C ARG A 119 -6.88 30.78 -2.84
N ALA A 120 -6.50 29.58 -3.27
CA ALA A 120 -7.02 28.92 -4.47
C ALA A 120 -7.27 27.43 -4.22
N GLU A 121 -7.61 27.07 -2.98
CA GLU A 121 -7.81 25.71 -2.52
C GLU A 121 -8.87 24.98 -3.35
N SER A 122 -8.56 23.75 -3.78
CA SER A 122 -9.53 22.88 -4.42
C SER A 122 -10.41 22.21 -3.38
N THR A 123 -11.69 22.58 -3.37
CA THR A 123 -12.71 21.97 -2.47
C THR A 123 -13.34 20.72 -3.07
N VAL A 124 -13.20 20.50 -4.39
CA VAL A 124 -13.89 19.45 -5.14
C VAL A 124 -13.05 18.19 -5.27
N LEU A 125 -11.72 18.32 -5.33
CA LEU A 125 -10.82 17.16 -5.44
C LEU A 125 -10.84 16.35 -4.15
N GLY A 126 -11.10 15.04 -4.27
CA GLY A 126 -11.06 14.11 -3.15
C GLY A 126 -12.30 14.15 -2.24
N THR A 127 -13.37 14.83 -2.60
CA THR A 127 -14.69 14.65 -1.99
C THR A 127 -15.35 13.41 -2.57
N ARG A 128 -16.04 12.69 -1.70
CA ARG A 128 -16.58 11.35 -1.88
C ARG A 128 -17.73 11.30 -2.89
N LEU A 129 -17.46 11.38 -4.19
CA LEU A 129 -18.49 11.08 -5.19
C LEU A 129 -18.37 9.65 -5.75
N VAL A 130 -17.17 9.00 -5.74
CA VAL A 130 -16.99 7.62 -6.26
C VAL A 130 -15.69 6.92 -5.75
N ASN A 131 -15.15 7.27 -4.59
CA ASN A 131 -13.83 6.77 -4.15
C ASN A 131 -13.93 5.60 -3.13
N ASP A 132 -14.96 4.76 -3.18
CA ASP A 132 -15.00 3.56 -2.35
C ASP A 132 -14.08 2.49 -2.94
N THR A 133 -13.29 1.83 -2.10
CA THR A 133 -12.44 0.71 -2.52
C THR A 133 -13.31 -0.49 -2.88
N GLU A 134 -13.08 -1.09 -4.06
CA GLU A 134 -13.86 -2.24 -4.53
C GLU A 134 -13.27 -3.58 -4.08
N ASN A 135 -11.94 -3.71 -4.10
CA ASN A 135 -11.25 -4.96 -3.83
C ASN A 135 -10.62 -5.04 -2.42
N GLU A 136 -10.28 -3.90 -1.82
CA GLU A 136 -9.83 -3.82 -0.43
C GLU A 136 -10.93 -3.23 0.46
N TYR A 137 -12.05 -3.97 0.62
CA TYR A 137 -13.16 -3.52 1.43
C TYR A 137 -12.75 -3.19 2.87
N SER A 138 -13.08 -1.98 3.33
CA SER A 138 -12.79 -1.52 4.69
C SER A 138 -13.99 -1.70 5.59
N VAL A 139 -13.88 -2.60 6.58
CA VAL A 139 -14.90 -2.77 7.63
C VAL A 139 -14.82 -1.61 8.64
N ILE A 140 -13.60 -1.22 9.01
CA ILE A 140 -13.32 -0.14 9.96
C ILE A 140 -12.23 0.76 9.38
N GLY A 141 -12.45 2.08 9.40
CA GLY A 141 -11.47 3.07 8.94
C GLY A 141 -11.95 3.92 7.77
N PRO A 142 -11.04 4.71 7.18
CA PRO A 142 -11.36 5.54 6.01
C PRO A 142 -11.77 4.67 4.83
N LYS A 143 -12.82 5.09 4.14
CA LYS A 143 -13.29 4.41 2.92
C LYS A 143 -12.77 5.04 1.64
N VAL A 144 -12.06 6.16 1.75
CA VAL A 144 -11.49 6.86 0.60
C VAL A 144 -10.36 6.02 0.02
N GLY A 145 -10.52 5.64 -1.24
CA GLY A 145 -9.54 4.92 -2.04
C GLY A 145 -8.92 5.78 -3.13
N PHE A 146 -7.91 5.23 -3.81
CA PHE A 146 -7.36 5.79 -5.02
C PHE A 146 -8.32 5.58 -6.19
N VAL A 147 -8.15 6.42 -7.22
CA VAL A 147 -8.90 6.39 -8.47
C VAL A 147 -7.95 6.27 -9.66
N GLU A 148 -8.50 6.11 -10.86
CA GLU A 148 -7.70 5.95 -12.08
C GLU A 148 -6.89 7.22 -12.43
N ASN A 149 -7.35 8.40 -12.03
CA ASN A 149 -6.66 9.66 -12.30
C ASN A 149 -5.52 9.90 -11.31
N VAL A 150 -4.30 9.90 -11.80
CA VAL A 150 -3.08 10.06 -10.98
C VAL A 150 -3.00 11.43 -10.29
N ASP A 151 -3.54 12.49 -10.88
CA ASP A 151 -3.50 13.84 -10.29
C ASP A 151 -4.41 13.93 -9.04
N ILE A 152 -5.55 13.24 -9.05
CA ILE A 152 -6.42 13.10 -7.88
C ILE A 152 -5.69 12.30 -6.79
N ASN A 153 -4.99 11.25 -7.16
CA ASN A 153 -4.25 10.41 -6.20
C ASN A 153 -3.09 11.18 -5.55
N ILE A 154 -2.40 12.03 -6.29
CA ILE A 154 -1.38 12.96 -5.77
C ILE A 154 -2.01 13.92 -4.76
N HIS A 155 -3.16 14.52 -5.11
CA HIS A 155 -3.91 15.41 -4.21
C HIS A 155 -4.27 14.70 -2.90
N LEU A 156 -4.80 13.47 -2.97
CA LEU A 156 -5.18 12.68 -1.79
C LEU A 156 -3.99 12.43 -0.87
N LEU A 157 -2.82 12.08 -1.42
CA LEU A 157 -1.59 11.90 -0.65
C LEU A 157 -1.12 13.21 -0.02
N ARG A 158 -1.10 14.32 -0.79
CA ARG A 158 -0.67 15.63 -0.32
C ARG A 158 -1.55 16.16 0.82
N ARG A 159 -2.86 15.95 0.73
CA ARG A 159 -3.83 16.32 1.77
C ARG A 159 -3.62 15.57 3.09
N ASN A 160 -3.18 14.30 3.02
CA ASN A 160 -2.94 13.48 4.21
C ASN A 160 -1.53 13.66 4.79
N ILE A 161 -0.56 14.00 3.96
CA ILE A 161 0.84 14.22 4.38
C ILE A 161 1.20 15.68 4.08
N VAL A 162 0.87 16.56 5.03
CA VAL A 162 1.11 18.01 4.91
C VAL A 162 2.57 18.31 5.26
N THR A 163 3.47 18.07 4.32
CA THR A 163 4.90 18.37 4.44
C THR A 163 5.53 18.69 3.10
N GLU A 164 6.45 19.62 3.10
CA GLU A 164 7.29 19.98 1.95
C GLU A 164 8.20 18.82 1.50
N GLN A 165 8.54 17.92 2.45
CA GLN A 165 9.41 16.76 2.19
C GLN A 165 8.72 15.65 1.36
N LEU A 166 7.41 15.72 1.14
CA LEU A 166 6.73 14.79 0.25
C LEU A 166 7.00 15.19 -1.20
N ILE A 167 7.76 14.38 -1.90
CA ILE A 167 8.19 14.63 -3.28
C ILE A 167 7.51 13.63 -4.21
N PHE A 168 7.05 14.14 -5.35
CA PHE A 168 6.50 13.36 -6.45
C PHE A 168 7.42 13.49 -7.66
N LYS A 169 8.00 12.37 -8.10
CA LYS A 169 8.83 12.30 -9.29
C LYS A 169 8.02 11.70 -10.43
N GLU A 170 7.73 12.49 -11.44
CA GLU A 170 6.97 12.07 -12.60
C GLU A 170 7.86 11.44 -13.65
N LEU A 171 7.40 10.33 -14.23
CA LEU A 171 8.02 9.57 -15.30
C LEU A 171 6.98 9.26 -16.36
N SER A 172 7.41 9.16 -17.61
CA SER A 172 6.59 8.71 -18.72
C SER A 172 7.12 7.36 -19.20
N VAL A 173 6.29 6.33 -19.16
CA VAL A 173 6.65 4.96 -19.50
C VAL A 173 5.74 4.43 -20.62
N GLY A 174 6.31 3.60 -21.48
CA GLY A 174 5.64 3.08 -22.67
C GLY A 174 6.00 3.83 -23.93
N SER A 175 6.34 3.08 -25.00
CA SER A 175 6.77 3.64 -26.27
C SER A 175 5.63 4.37 -26.99
N MET A 176 4.41 3.80 -26.95
CA MET A 176 3.22 4.35 -27.61
C MET A 176 2.31 5.13 -26.66
N SER A 177 2.06 4.60 -25.45
CA SER A 177 1.10 5.21 -24.53
C SER A 177 1.64 6.43 -23.80
N LYS A 178 2.95 6.46 -23.52
CA LYS A 178 3.59 7.47 -22.67
C LYS A 178 2.85 7.63 -21.34
N THR A 179 2.48 6.49 -20.73
CA THR A 179 1.69 6.45 -19.49
C THR A 179 2.42 7.21 -18.39
N LYS A 180 1.71 8.13 -17.74
CA LYS A 180 2.23 8.90 -16.63
C LYS A 180 2.33 8.03 -15.39
N ILE A 181 3.53 7.92 -14.82
CA ILE A 181 3.81 7.22 -13.57
C ILE A 181 4.45 8.19 -12.60
N VAL A 182 4.01 8.14 -11.35
CA VAL A 182 4.51 9.03 -10.31
C VAL A 182 5.09 8.22 -9.17
N VAL A 183 6.35 8.48 -8.84
CA VAL A 183 7.04 7.89 -7.69
C VAL A 183 6.99 8.89 -6.54
N ALA A 184 6.22 8.55 -5.50
CA ALA A 184 6.08 9.34 -4.29
C ALA A 184 7.02 8.83 -3.18
N TYR A 185 7.70 9.74 -2.49
CA TYR A 185 8.58 9.43 -1.37
C TYR A 185 8.72 10.64 -0.42
N ILE A 186 9.20 10.41 0.79
CA ILE A 186 9.47 11.50 1.74
C ILE A 186 10.97 11.71 1.85
N GLU A 187 11.43 12.90 1.42
CA GLU A 187 12.82 13.31 1.54
C GLU A 187 13.27 13.35 3.01
N GLY A 188 14.52 12.99 3.27
CA GLY A 188 15.05 12.89 4.64
C GLY A 188 14.53 11.71 5.48
N ILE A 189 13.56 10.92 4.95
CA ILE A 189 13.07 9.68 5.58
C ILE A 189 13.37 8.48 4.69
N THR A 190 12.97 8.53 3.43
CA THR A 190 13.12 7.41 2.48
C THR A 190 14.60 7.19 2.11
N ASN A 191 14.98 5.93 1.95
CA ASN A 191 16.32 5.57 1.52
C ASN A 191 16.48 5.83 0.01
N GLU A 192 17.52 6.56 -0.37
CA GLU A 192 17.81 6.90 -1.77
C GLU A 192 17.96 5.67 -2.67
N GLN A 193 18.49 4.57 -2.13
CA GLN A 193 18.65 3.33 -2.92
C GLN A 193 17.30 2.82 -3.42
N HIS A 194 16.22 2.91 -2.61
CA HIS A 194 14.89 2.47 -3.02
C HIS A 194 14.30 3.39 -4.08
N ILE A 195 14.50 4.71 -3.93
CA ILE A 195 14.05 5.71 -4.91
C ILE A 195 14.73 5.47 -6.25
N ASN A 196 16.06 5.35 -6.24
CA ASN A 196 16.86 5.17 -7.45
C ASN A 196 16.54 3.83 -8.12
N THR A 197 16.42 2.74 -7.35
CA THR A 197 16.06 1.41 -7.89
C THR A 197 14.68 1.44 -8.53
N ALA A 198 13.67 2.03 -7.87
CA ALA A 198 12.32 2.14 -8.42
C ALA A 198 12.30 2.99 -9.68
N THR A 199 12.96 4.15 -9.66
CA THR A 199 13.04 5.07 -10.80
C THR A 199 13.74 4.43 -12.00
N GLN A 200 14.91 3.82 -11.77
CA GLN A 200 15.68 3.18 -12.83
C GLN A 200 14.86 2.06 -13.49
N ARG A 201 14.28 1.16 -12.71
CA ARG A 201 13.49 0.05 -13.26
C ARG A 201 12.28 0.52 -14.04
N LEU A 202 11.62 1.61 -13.60
CA LEU A 202 10.51 2.21 -14.34
C LEU A 202 10.99 2.81 -15.67
N GLN A 203 12.17 3.42 -15.69
CA GLN A 203 12.77 3.98 -16.92
C GLN A 203 13.25 2.89 -17.89
N ASP A 204 13.66 1.73 -17.36
CA ASP A 204 14.14 0.58 -18.16
C ASP A 204 12.99 -0.24 -18.78
N ILE A 205 11.71 0.10 -18.50
CA ILE A 205 10.57 -0.59 -19.12
C ILE A 205 10.50 -0.25 -20.60
N ASP A 206 10.72 -1.25 -21.44
CA ASP A 206 10.52 -1.19 -22.89
C ASP A 206 9.26 -1.98 -23.26
N PHE A 207 8.13 -1.29 -23.29
CA PHE A 207 6.82 -1.87 -23.60
C PHE A 207 5.91 -0.80 -24.21
N ASP A 208 5.00 -1.19 -25.11
CA ASP A 208 4.18 -0.23 -25.86
C ASP A 208 3.15 0.48 -24.97
N TYR A 209 2.42 -0.28 -24.16
CA TYR A 209 1.33 0.23 -23.34
C TYR A 209 1.24 -0.49 -21.98
N PRO A 210 1.92 -0.02 -20.95
CA PRO A 210 1.70 -0.47 -19.58
C PRO A 210 0.42 0.19 -19.03
N PHE A 211 -0.69 -0.53 -19.02
CA PHE A 211 -2.02 0.02 -18.74
C PHE A 211 -2.48 -0.09 -17.28
N ASP A 212 -1.79 -0.84 -16.43
CA ASP A 212 -2.18 -1.00 -15.03
C ASP A 212 -0.99 -1.15 -14.09
N ALA A 213 -1.15 -0.72 -12.84
CA ALA A 213 -0.13 -0.84 -11.80
C ALA A 213 0.32 -2.28 -11.57
N THR A 214 -0.58 -3.26 -11.71
CA THR A 214 -0.22 -4.68 -11.53
C THR A 214 0.71 -5.21 -12.62
N MET A 215 0.66 -4.64 -13.80
CA MET A 215 1.58 -4.92 -14.90
C MET A 215 2.94 -4.25 -14.66
N ILE A 216 2.92 -3.00 -14.20
CA ILE A 216 4.14 -2.29 -13.78
C ILE A 216 4.87 -3.09 -12.69
N GLU A 217 4.14 -3.62 -11.69
CA GLU A 217 4.74 -4.48 -10.66
C GLU A 217 5.54 -5.64 -11.25
N GLN A 218 4.99 -6.32 -12.27
CA GLN A 218 5.68 -7.45 -12.92
C GLN A 218 6.96 -7.01 -13.64
N PHE A 219 6.94 -5.86 -14.32
CA PHE A 219 8.12 -5.34 -15.03
C PHE A 219 9.24 -4.93 -14.07
N ILE A 220 8.92 -4.26 -12.96
CA ILE A 220 9.91 -3.79 -11.99
C ILE A 220 10.29 -4.83 -10.93
N SER A 221 9.69 -6.02 -11.00
CA SER A 221 9.96 -7.12 -10.09
C SER A 221 11.39 -7.64 -10.21
N ASP A 222 12.04 -7.96 -9.08
CA ASP A 222 13.35 -8.64 -9.07
C ASP A 222 13.28 -10.05 -9.67
N ASN A 223 12.10 -10.68 -9.65
CA ASN A 223 11.86 -11.99 -10.23
C ASN A 223 10.39 -12.12 -10.68
N SER A 224 10.15 -11.90 -11.96
CA SER A 224 8.83 -11.99 -12.58
C SER A 224 8.21 -13.40 -12.58
N ASN A 225 9.04 -14.45 -12.44
CA ASN A 225 8.57 -15.84 -12.39
C ASN A 225 8.15 -16.29 -10.98
N SER A 226 8.29 -15.43 -9.98
CA SER A 226 7.86 -15.76 -8.63
C SER A 226 6.34 -15.68 -8.50
N PRO A 227 5.67 -16.68 -7.90
CA PRO A 227 4.25 -16.57 -7.58
C PRO A 227 3.97 -15.57 -6.45
N PHE A 228 5.00 -15.18 -5.68
CA PHE A 228 4.86 -14.23 -4.58
C PHE A 228 4.85 -12.79 -5.06
N PRO A 229 3.88 -11.97 -4.63
CA PRO A 229 3.88 -10.53 -4.91
C PRO A 229 5.06 -9.87 -4.19
N ILE A 230 5.75 -8.96 -4.88
CA ILE A 230 6.98 -8.33 -4.37
C ILE A 230 6.73 -6.89 -3.91
N LEU A 231 5.77 -6.22 -4.53
CA LEU A 231 5.26 -4.93 -4.09
C LEU A 231 3.86 -5.10 -3.50
N LEU A 232 3.45 -4.16 -2.70
CA LEU A 232 2.16 -4.19 -2.05
C LEU A 232 1.17 -3.33 -2.86
N PRO A 233 0.31 -3.95 -3.72
CA PRO A 233 -0.74 -3.21 -4.40
C PRO A 233 -1.82 -2.85 -3.37
N THR A 234 -2.32 -1.63 -3.42
CA THR A 234 -3.39 -1.17 -2.54
C THR A 234 -4.22 -0.07 -3.19
N GLU A 235 -5.54 -0.16 -3.02
CA GLU A 235 -6.48 0.92 -3.33
C GLU A 235 -6.58 1.92 -2.16
N ARG A 236 -6.12 1.53 -0.97
CA ARG A 236 -6.31 2.27 0.27
C ARG A 236 -5.27 3.38 0.44
N LEU A 237 -5.78 4.58 0.65
CA LEU A 237 -4.95 5.77 0.91
C LEU A 237 -4.17 5.65 2.23
N ASP A 238 -4.82 5.16 3.31
CA ASP A 238 -4.20 5.03 4.63
C ASP A 238 -2.98 4.08 4.63
N ARG A 239 -3.05 2.99 3.83
CA ARG A 239 -1.95 2.03 3.67
C ARG A 239 -0.74 2.65 2.96
N SER A 240 -0.99 3.41 1.90
CA SER A 240 0.06 4.15 1.17
C SER A 240 0.70 5.24 2.02
N VAL A 241 -0.10 6.00 2.76
CA VAL A 241 0.38 7.00 3.73
C VAL A 241 1.26 6.33 4.80
N TYR A 242 0.83 5.18 5.34
CA TYR A 242 1.63 4.44 6.32
C TYR A 242 2.97 3.97 5.73
N ALA A 243 2.98 3.47 4.49
CA ALA A 243 4.20 3.05 3.79
C ALA A 243 5.18 4.22 3.62
N LEU A 244 4.71 5.39 3.16
CA LEU A 244 5.53 6.60 3.02
C LEU A 244 6.11 7.08 4.35
N LEU A 245 5.30 7.15 5.41
CA LEU A 245 5.74 7.56 6.73
C LEU A 245 6.78 6.62 7.36
N ASN A 246 6.81 5.36 6.93
CA ASN A 246 7.84 4.39 7.31
C ASN A 246 9.14 4.52 6.51
N GLY A 247 9.14 5.27 5.42
CA GLY A 247 10.29 5.43 4.52
C GLY A 247 10.26 4.50 3.30
N GLY A 248 9.09 3.98 2.95
CA GLY A 248 8.83 3.30 1.68
C GLY A 248 8.66 4.29 0.53
N VAL A 249 8.52 3.73 -0.67
CA VAL A 249 8.20 4.41 -1.92
C VAL A 249 6.80 3.97 -2.35
N VAL A 250 6.00 4.88 -2.88
CA VAL A 250 4.69 4.58 -3.46
C VAL A 250 4.68 4.98 -4.92
N ILE A 251 4.30 4.05 -5.78
CA ILE A 251 4.22 4.26 -7.23
C ILE A 251 2.75 4.34 -7.61
N LEU A 252 2.37 5.45 -8.24
CA LEU A 252 1.05 5.71 -8.79
C LEU A 252 1.12 5.63 -10.31
N THR A 253 0.17 4.96 -10.94
CA THR A 253 0.08 4.82 -12.39
C THR A 253 -1.21 5.45 -12.87
N ASP A 254 -1.15 6.32 -13.88
CA ASP A 254 -2.34 6.87 -14.49
C ASP A 254 -3.16 5.77 -15.19
N GLY A 255 -4.47 5.79 -15.02
CA GLY A 255 -5.37 4.73 -15.49
C GLY A 255 -5.54 3.55 -14.54
N SER A 256 -4.89 3.56 -13.34
CA SER A 256 -5.02 2.48 -12.36
C SER A 256 -5.42 3.00 -10.98
N PRO A 257 -6.43 2.39 -10.33
CA PRO A 257 -6.82 2.73 -8.96
C PRO A 257 -5.88 2.11 -7.91
N TYR A 258 -4.85 1.36 -8.35
CA TYR A 258 -3.89 0.75 -7.45
C TYR A 258 -2.61 1.57 -7.31
N ALA A 259 -2.23 1.84 -6.07
CA ALA A 259 -0.89 2.28 -5.73
C ALA A 259 -0.01 1.06 -5.38
N LEU A 260 1.25 1.07 -5.81
CA LEU A 260 2.23 0.05 -5.44
C LEU A 260 3.14 0.59 -4.35
N ALA A 261 3.05 0.02 -3.15
CA ALA A 261 3.94 0.39 -2.05
C ALA A 261 5.12 -0.59 -1.93
N GLY A 262 6.31 -0.05 -1.74
CA GLY A 262 7.53 -0.87 -1.61
C GLY A 262 8.71 -0.13 -0.97
N PRO A 263 9.79 -0.88 -0.66
CA PRO A 263 9.88 -2.33 -0.66
C PRO A 263 8.93 -2.97 0.35
N ALA A 264 8.34 -4.13 0.00
CA ALA A 264 7.46 -4.89 0.86
C ALA A 264 8.14 -6.17 1.34
N THR A 265 7.75 -6.66 2.53
CA THR A 265 8.19 -7.93 3.10
C THR A 265 7.05 -8.94 3.11
N LEU A 266 7.37 -10.22 3.28
CA LEU A 266 6.35 -11.27 3.39
C LEU A 266 5.28 -10.93 4.45
N LEU A 267 5.68 -10.38 5.60
CA LEU A 267 4.76 -10.07 6.69
C LEU A 267 3.77 -8.95 6.35
N ASP A 268 4.17 -7.99 5.50
CA ASP A 268 3.31 -6.85 5.12
C ASP A 268 2.03 -7.30 4.38
N PHE A 269 2.05 -8.46 3.74
CA PHE A 269 0.88 -9.03 3.06
C PHE A 269 -0.17 -9.64 3.99
N PHE A 270 0.18 -9.86 5.26
CA PHE A 270 -0.73 -10.35 6.30
C PHE A 270 -1.20 -9.25 7.25
N VAL A 271 -0.60 -8.07 7.16
CA VAL A 271 -0.99 -6.89 7.94
C VAL A 271 -2.13 -6.17 7.21
N SER A 272 -3.26 -5.95 7.91
CA SER A 272 -4.33 -5.08 7.46
C SER A 272 -4.27 -3.72 8.15
N PRO A 273 -4.56 -2.61 7.46
CA PRO A 273 -4.71 -1.30 8.11
C PRO A 273 -5.72 -1.29 9.25
N GLU A 274 -6.74 -2.14 9.18
CA GLU A 274 -7.78 -2.28 10.21
C GLU A 274 -7.23 -2.68 11.58
N ASP A 275 -6.09 -3.38 11.62
CA ASP A 275 -5.44 -3.75 12.88
C ASP A 275 -5.08 -2.54 13.72
N TYR A 276 -4.83 -1.38 13.08
CA TYR A 276 -4.46 -0.14 13.75
C TYR A 276 -5.65 0.66 14.27
N TYR A 277 -6.86 0.38 13.78
CA TYR A 277 -8.11 1.00 14.25
C TYR A 277 -8.73 0.24 15.44
N LEU A 278 -8.32 -1.00 15.66
CA LEU A 278 -8.75 -1.83 16.79
C LEU A 278 -7.81 -1.65 18.00
N PRO A 279 -8.25 -2.02 19.22
CA PRO A 279 -7.35 -2.20 20.36
C PRO A 279 -6.22 -3.17 20.03
N TRP A 280 -5.02 -2.95 20.56
CA TRP A 280 -3.82 -3.71 20.19
C TRP A 280 -3.96 -5.22 20.41
N MET A 281 -4.70 -5.65 21.44
CA MET A 281 -4.97 -7.08 21.72
C MET A 281 -5.83 -7.70 20.62
N ALA A 282 -6.91 -7.03 20.22
CA ALA A 282 -7.82 -7.51 19.16
C ALA A 282 -7.10 -7.54 17.79
N GLY A 283 -6.38 -6.48 17.45
CA GLY A 283 -5.59 -6.45 16.23
C GLY A 283 -4.51 -7.54 16.19
N SER A 284 -3.84 -7.82 17.32
CA SER A 284 -2.87 -8.92 17.43
C SER A 284 -3.53 -10.28 17.24
N PHE A 285 -4.67 -10.50 17.86
CA PHE A 285 -5.42 -11.75 17.72
C PHE A 285 -5.83 -12.01 16.27
N LEU A 286 -6.43 -11.02 15.61
CA LEU A 286 -6.82 -11.15 14.20
C LEU A 286 -5.63 -11.42 13.29
N ARG A 287 -4.49 -10.78 13.56
CA ARG A 287 -3.26 -11.02 12.80
C ARG A 287 -2.75 -12.45 12.97
N LEU A 288 -2.75 -12.98 14.19
CA LEU A 288 -2.41 -14.40 14.43
C LEU A 288 -3.36 -15.36 13.72
N VAL A 289 -4.68 -15.06 13.75
CA VAL A 289 -5.68 -15.85 13.00
C VAL A 289 -5.36 -15.87 11.50
N ARG A 290 -4.93 -14.75 10.90
CA ARG A 290 -4.52 -14.68 9.49
C ARG A 290 -3.29 -15.55 9.20
N PHE A 291 -2.25 -15.48 10.04
CA PHE A 291 -1.07 -16.34 9.86
C PHE A 291 -1.41 -17.81 9.98
N PHE A 292 -2.20 -18.17 11.01
CA PHE A 292 -2.67 -19.54 11.18
C PHE A 292 -3.54 -19.98 9.99
N GLY A 293 -4.48 -19.13 9.55
CA GLY A 293 -5.34 -19.40 8.40
C GLY A 293 -4.54 -19.62 7.11
N ALA A 294 -3.53 -18.79 6.86
CA ALA A 294 -2.65 -18.95 5.70
C ALA A 294 -1.86 -20.27 5.74
N ALA A 295 -1.28 -20.61 6.89
CA ALA A 295 -0.58 -21.89 7.07
C ALA A 295 -1.55 -23.07 6.94
N PHE A 296 -2.70 -23.02 7.57
CA PHE A 296 -3.74 -24.03 7.46
C PHE A 296 -4.19 -24.21 6.01
N SER A 297 -4.48 -23.09 5.32
CA SER A 297 -4.86 -23.11 3.90
C SER A 297 -3.80 -23.76 3.02
N LEU A 298 -2.51 -23.51 3.28
CA LEU A 298 -1.43 -24.06 2.48
C LEU A 298 -1.21 -25.57 2.70
N PHE A 299 -1.31 -26.03 3.96
CA PHE A 299 -0.84 -27.36 4.33
C PHE A 299 -1.94 -28.37 4.58
N SER A 300 -3.19 -28.00 4.91
CA SER A 300 -4.22 -28.92 5.40
C SER A 300 -4.52 -30.08 4.47
N SER A 301 -4.77 -29.83 3.19
CA SER A 301 -5.08 -30.86 2.18
C SER A 301 -3.87 -31.76 1.92
N ALA A 302 -2.66 -31.19 1.95
CA ALA A 302 -1.42 -31.95 1.75
C ALA A 302 -1.07 -32.80 2.98
N ILE A 303 -1.28 -32.30 4.22
CA ILE A 303 -1.14 -33.07 5.44
C ILE A 303 -2.12 -34.25 5.45
N TYR A 304 -3.40 -34.00 5.14
CA TYR A 304 -4.39 -35.05 5.03
C TYR A 304 -3.94 -36.15 4.06
N THR A 305 -3.48 -35.77 2.88
CA THR A 305 -2.98 -36.70 1.86
C THR A 305 -1.77 -37.50 2.39
N ALA A 306 -0.78 -36.85 3.00
CA ALA A 306 0.41 -37.51 3.55
C ALA A 306 0.05 -38.51 4.65
N VAL A 307 -0.82 -38.11 5.58
CA VAL A 307 -1.22 -38.94 6.73
C VAL A 307 -1.95 -40.19 6.27
N LEU A 308 -2.92 -40.06 5.37
CA LEU A 308 -3.70 -41.18 4.91
C LEU A 308 -2.96 -42.12 3.95
N THR A 309 -1.93 -41.60 3.23
CA THR A 309 -1.21 -42.45 2.26
C THR A 309 -0.05 -43.18 2.92
N TYR A 310 0.70 -42.55 3.83
CA TYR A 310 1.93 -43.10 4.37
C TYR A 310 2.01 -43.16 5.89
N HIS A 311 1.24 -42.31 6.62
CA HIS A 311 1.44 -42.09 8.05
C HIS A 311 0.15 -42.31 8.85
N TYR A 312 -0.65 -43.32 8.49
CA TYR A 312 -1.94 -43.62 9.18
C TYR A 312 -1.78 -43.87 10.68
N GLN A 313 -0.58 -44.24 11.13
CA GLN A 313 -0.25 -44.42 12.56
C GLN A 313 -0.33 -43.14 13.38
N MET A 314 -0.28 -41.96 12.72
CA MET A 314 -0.44 -40.67 13.40
C MET A 314 -1.90 -40.36 13.76
N ILE A 315 -2.84 -41.13 13.22
CA ILE A 315 -4.28 -40.94 13.46
C ILE A 315 -4.62 -41.54 14.82
N PRO A 316 -5.27 -40.79 15.72
CA PRO A 316 -5.81 -41.33 16.97
C PRO A 316 -6.72 -42.54 16.71
N ALA A 317 -6.60 -43.58 17.54
CA ALA A 317 -7.34 -44.83 17.34
C ALA A 317 -8.87 -44.63 17.21
N ASP A 318 -9.42 -43.68 18.00
CA ASP A 318 -10.84 -43.37 17.99
C ASP A 318 -11.33 -42.72 16.67
N LEU A 319 -10.44 -42.08 15.91
CA LEU A 319 -10.76 -41.46 14.62
C LEU A 319 -10.56 -42.42 13.44
N LEU A 320 -9.84 -43.51 13.63
CA LEU A 320 -9.59 -44.49 12.55
C LEU A 320 -10.87 -45.08 12.00
N GLY A 321 -11.81 -45.47 12.85
CA GLY A 321 -13.10 -46.04 12.46
C GLY A 321 -13.91 -45.11 11.54
N PRO A 322 -14.20 -43.88 11.96
CA PRO A 322 -14.89 -42.88 11.13
C PRO A 322 -14.19 -42.58 9.80
N ILE A 323 -12.85 -42.51 9.80
CA ILE A 323 -12.07 -42.24 8.58
C ILE A 323 -12.19 -43.41 7.60
N ILE A 324 -12.00 -44.65 8.06
CA ILE A 324 -12.12 -45.86 7.25
C ILE A 324 -13.54 -45.96 6.67
N TYR A 325 -14.57 -45.72 7.51
CA TYR A 325 -15.96 -45.76 7.07
C TYR A 325 -16.25 -44.72 6.00
N SER A 326 -15.79 -43.49 6.16
CA SER A 326 -16.01 -42.40 5.21
C SER A 326 -15.35 -42.63 3.86
N ARG A 327 -14.33 -43.51 3.81
CA ARG A 327 -13.58 -43.85 2.59
C ARG A 327 -13.89 -45.22 2.03
N ALA A 328 -14.71 -46.04 2.70
CA ALA A 328 -14.95 -47.44 2.31
C ALA A 328 -15.39 -47.61 0.86
N ASN A 329 -16.16 -46.66 0.31
CA ASN A 329 -16.70 -46.71 -1.05
C ASN A 329 -15.92 -45.82 -2.05
N VAL A 330 -14.88 -45.08 -1.62
CA VAL A 330 -14.13 -44.18 -2.49
C VAL A 330 -13.03 -44.93 -3.24
N PRO A 331 -13.09 -45.01 -4.59
CA PRO A 331 -12.14 -45.80 -5.39
C PRO A 331 -10.80 -45.06 -5.60
N PHE A 332 -10.74 -43.78 -5.34
CA PHE A 332 -9.56 -42.96 -5.63
C PHE A 332 -8.54 -42.93 -4.47
N PRO A 333 -7.24 -42.84 -4.77
CA PRO A 333 -6.24 -42.56 -3.74
C PRO A 333 -6.41 -41.13 -3.21
N PRO A 334 -5.98 -40.86 -1.94
CA PRO A 334 -6.17 -39.55 -1.29
C PRO A 334 -5.67 -38.34 -2.08
N VAL A 335 -4.61 -38.52 -2.89
CA VAL A 335 -4.06 -37.47 -3.76
C VAL A 335 -5.07 -37.03 -4.81
N LEU A 336 -5.69 -38.00 -5.51
CA LEU A 336 -6.66 -37.70 -6.58
C LEU A 336 -7.93 -37.09 -6.00
N GLU A 337 -8.41 -37.58 -4.86
CA GLU A 337 -9.55 -36.98 -4.14
C GLU A 337 -9.27 -35.51 -3.81
N ALA A 338 -8.09 -35.22 -3.21
CA ALA A 338 -7.71 -33.87 -2.81
C ALA A 338 -7.58 -32.96 -4.03
N LEU A 339 -6.91 -33.38 -5.10
CA LEU A 339 -6.77 -32.60 -6.32
C LEU A 339 -8.12 -32.34 -7.00
N PHE A 340 -9.02 -33.34 -7.04
CA PHE A 340 -10.36 -33.18 -7.58
C PHE A 340 -11.15 -32.10 -6.83
N LEU A 341 -11.18 -32.16 -5.51
CA LEU A 341 -11.89 -31.18 -4.70
C LEU A 341 -11.28 -29.78 -4.80
N GLU A 342 -9.94 -29.65 -4.74
CA GLU A 342 -9.27 -28.36 -4.84
C GLU A 342 -9.52 -27.71 -6.22
N ILE A 343 -9.46 -28.49 -7.31
CA ILE A 343 -9.78 -28.00 -8.64
C ILE A 343 -11.26 -27.58 -8.72
N THR A 344 -12.17 -28.39 -8.16
CA THR A 344 -13.59 -28.08 -8.16
C THR A 344 -13.89 -26.76 -7.45
N ILE A 345 -13.27 -26.53 -6.26
CA ILE A 345 -13.43 -25.27 -5.54
C ILE A 345 -12.84 -24.10 -6.31
N GLU A 346 -11.68 -24.29 -6.97
CA GLU A 346 -11.06 -23.23 -7.77
C GLU A 346 -11.93 -22.89 -9.00
N LEU A 347 -12.52 -23.89 -9.67
CA LEU A 347 -13.49 -23.65 -10.75
C LEU A 347 -14.74 -22.90 -10.29
N LEU A 348 -15.30 -23.27 -9.12
CA LEU A 348 -16.45 -22.55 -8.55
C LEU A 348 -16.11 -21.09 -8.25
N ARG A 349 -14.91 -20.83 -7.73
CA ARG A 349 -14.43 -19.48 -7.42
C ARG A 349 -14.23 -18.66 -8.68
N GLU A 350 -13.54 -19.22 -9.69
CA GLU A 350 -13.29 -18.54 -10.96
C GLU A 350 -14.61 -18.21 -11.69
N ALA A 351 -15.54 -19.16 -11.69
CA ALA A 351 -16.87 -18.94 -12.24
C ALA A 351 -17.63 -17.86 -11.47
N GLY A 352 -17.58 -17.92 -10.12
CA GLY A 352 -18.23 -16.94 -9.24
C GLY A 352 -17.72 -15.52 -9.43
N ALA A 353 -16.42 -15.34 -9.69
CA ALA A 353 -15.81 -14.04 -9.92
C ALA A 353 -16.24 -13.38 -11.26
N ARG A 354 -16.63 -14.18 -12.24
CA ARG A 354 -17.05 -13.69 -13.57
C ARG A 354 -18.55 -13.43 -13.71
N LEU A 355 -19.33 -13.80 -12.72
CA LEU A 355 -20.78 -13.65 -12.75
C LEU A 355 -21.22 -12.36 -12.05
N PRO A 356 -22.35 -11.74 -12.45
CA PRO A 356 -22.93 -10.65 -11.70
C PRO A 356 -23.14 -11.07 -10.23
N THR A 357 -22.88 -10.16 -9.29
CA THR A 357 -22.81 -10.44 -7.85
C THR A 357 -23.99 -11.27 -7.31
N LYS A 358 -25.23 -10.96 -7.70
CA LYS A 358 -26.44 -11.70 -7.29
C LYS A 358 -26.45 -13.15 -7.80
N VAL A 359 -26.02 -13.36 -9.05
CA VAL A 359 -25.97 -14.69 -9.67
C VAL A 359 -24.79 -15.48 -9.11
N GLY A 360 -23.62 -14.84 -8.96
CA GLY A 360 -22.41 -15.45 -8.41
C GLY A 360 -22.62 -15.98 -6.97
N GLN A 361 -23.30 -15.24 -6.13
CA GLN A 361 -23.67 -15.70 -4.77
C GLN A 361 -24.57 -16.96 -4.81
N THR A 362 -25.61 -16.95 -5.62
CA THR A 362 -26.52 -18.09 -5.76
C THR A 362 -25.80 -19.33 -6.27
N ILE A 363 -24.99 -19.20 -7.31
CA ILE A 363 -24.22 -20.33 -7.87
C ILE A 363 -23.17 -20.81 -6.87
N GLY A 364 -22.51 -19.91 -6.13
CA GLY A 364 -21.54 -20.28 -5.11
C GLY A 364 -22.17 -21.13 -3.99
N ILE A 365 -23.36 -20.75 -3.51
CA ILE A 365 -24.08 -21.50 -2.46
C ILE A 365 -24.63 -22.81 -3.01
N VAL A 366 -25.41 -22.76 -4.07
CA VAL A 366 -26.08 -23.96 -4.66
C VAL A 366 -25.02 -24.91 -5.21
N GLY A 367 -24.04 -24.40 -5.98
CA GLY A 367 -22.94 -25.19 -6.53
C GLY A 367 -22.11 -25.86 -5.43
N GLY A 368 -21.75 -25.10 -4.36
CA GLY A 368 -20.99 -25.64 -3.23
C GLY A 368 -21.72 -26.76 -2.49
N ILE A 369 -23.03 -26.59 -2.20
CA ILE A 369 -23.83 -27.61 -1.53
C ILE A 369 -24.08 -28.82 -2.45
N VAL A 370 -24.58 -28.58 -3.65
CA VAL A 370 -24.96 -29.66 -4.59
C VAL A 370 -23.75 -30.46 -5.01
N ILE A 371 -22.65 -29.80 -5.43
CA ILE A 371 -21.43 -30.49 -5.87
C ILE A 371 -20.77 -31.19 -4.67
N GLY A 372 -20.73 -30.56 -3.50
CA GLY A 372 -20.16 -31.15 -2.29
C GLY A 372 -20.91 -32.42 -1.86
N GLN A 373 -22.25 -32.35 -1.78
CA GLN A 373 -23.09 -33.49 -1.41
C GLN A 373 -23.04 -34.58 -2.47
N ALA A 374 -23.22 -34.24 -3.75
CA ALA A 374 -23.16 -35.18 -4.82
C ALA A 374 -21.80 -35.90 -4.96
N SER A 375 -20.70 -35.20 -4.68
CA SER A 375 -19.35 -35.80 -4.69
C SER A 375 -19.19 -36.88 -3.60
N VAL A 376 -19.79 -36.69 -2.43
CA VAL A 376 -19.76 -37.68 -1.35
C VAL A 376 -20.73 -38.84 -1.66
N GLU A 377 -21.95 -38.55 -2.12
CA GLU A 377 -22.94 -39.55 -2.48
C GLU A 377 -22.50 -40.46 -3.64
N ALA A 378 -21.81 -39.85 -4.62
CA ALA A 378 -21.21 -40.57 -5.74
C ALA A 378 -19.90 -41.29 -5.38
N ALA A 379 -19.48 -41.26 -4.11
CA ALA A 379 -18.22 -41.85 -3.65
C ALA A 379 -16.96 -41.33 -4.39
N LEU A 380 -16.99 -40.08 -4.86
CA LEU A 380 -15.84 -39.45 -5.51
C LEU A 380 -14.83 -38.94 -4.46
N THR A 381 -15.31 -38.62 -3.24
CA THR A 381 -14.50 -38.11 -2.15
C THR A 381 -15.06 -38.48 -0.79
N SER A 382 -14.21 -38.47 0.22
CA SER A 382 -14.61 -38.69 1.61
C SER A 382 -15.15 -37.40 2.24
N THR A 383 -16.11 -37.56 3.17
CA THR A 383 -16.69 -36.41 3.92
C THR A 383 -15.63 -35.65 4.71
N ILE A 384 -14.65 -36.35 5.28
CA ILE A 384 -13.59 -35.74 6.09
C ILE A 384 -12.69 -34.86 5.23
N LEU A 385 -12.31 -35.33 4.03
CA LEU A 385 -11.54 -34.54 3.10
C LEU A 385 -12.31 -33.31 2.64
N LEU A 386 -13.59 -33.48 2.32
CA LEU A 386 -14.46 -32.36 1.93
C LEU A 386 -14.48 -31.25 2.99
N ILE A 387 -14.59 -31.61 4.26
CA ILE A 387 -14.53 -30.65 5.37
C ILE A 387 -13.15 -29.99 5.44
N ALA A 388 -12.06 -30.74 5.35
CA ALA A 388 -10.71 -30.19 5.40
C ALA A 388 -10.44 -29.20 4.26
N VAL A 389 -10.85 -29.53 3.02
CA VAL A 389 -10.72 -28.67 1.85
C VAL A 389 -11.61 -27.44 1.94
N ALA A 390 -12.86 -27.57 2.42
CA ALA A 390 -13.77 -26.45 2.63
C ALA A 390 -13.22 -25.45 3.66
N LEU A 391 -12.74 -25.94 4.81
CA LEU A 391 -12.09 -25.10 5.82
C LEU A 391 -10.80 -24.43 5.30
N SER A 392 -10.02 -25.15 4.52
CA SER A 392 -8.83 -24.64 3.84
C SER A 392 -9.16 -23.50 2.87
N ALA A 393 -10.23 -23.65 2.10
CA ALA A 393 -10.74 -22.62 1.20
C ALA A 393 -11.19 -21.36 1.97
N LEU A 394 -11.97 -21.53 3.07
CA LEU A 394 -12.37 -20.43 3.95
C LEU A 394 -11.16 -19.74 4.57
N ALA A 395 -10.17 -20.50 5.04
CA ALA A 395 -8.94 -19.96 5.62
C ALA A 395 -8.15 -19.11 4.63
N SER A 396 -8.20 -19.41 3.33
CA SER A 396 -7.52 -18.61 2.30
C SER A 396 -8.06 -17.16 2.20
N PHE A 397 -9.32 -16.91 2.56
CA PHE A 397 -9.93 -15.58 2.56
C PHE A 397 -9.50 -14.72 3.77
N THR A 398 -8.86 -15.31 4.77
CA THR A 398 -8.33 -14.50 5.89
C THR A 398 -7.14 -13.64 5.48
N THR A 399 -6.49 -13.93 4.36
CA THR A 399 -5.36 -13.15 3.84
C THR A 399 -5.85 -11.85 3.21
N PRO A 400 -5.39 -10.66 3.70
CA PRO A 400 -5.93 -9.37 3.27
C PRO A 400 -5.69 -9.03 1.80
N THR A 401 -4.60 -9.56 1.22
CA THR A 401 -4.22 -9.26 -0.17
C THR A 401 -4.59 -10.40 -1.11
N VAL A 402 -5.32 -10.08 -2.17
CA VAL A 402 -5.79 -11.05 -3.18
C VAL A 402 -4.62 -11.80 -3.83
N LYS A 403 -3.54 -11.10 -4.18
CA LYS A 403 -2.36 -11.72 -4.81
C LYS A 403 -1.70 -12.76 -3.90
N MET A 404 -1.51 -12.47 -2.62
CA MET A 404 -0.93 -13.41 -1.66
C MET A 404 -1.86 -14.62 -1.43
N SER A 405 -3.17 -14.39 -1.30
CA SER A 405 -4.16 -15.46 -1.22
C SER A 405 -4.08 -16.40 -2.43
N SER A 406 -3.97 -15.85 -3.65
CA SER A 406 -3.81 -16.64 -4.89
C SER A 406 -2.50 -17.43 -4.91
N THR A 407 -1.41 -16.84 -4.44
CA THR A 407 -0.11 -17.53 -4.30
C THR A 407 -0.22 -18.75 -3.38
N ILE A 408 -0.83 -18.60 -2.20
CA ILE A 408 -1.02 -19.69 -1.23
C ILE A 408 -1.82 -20.84 -1.89
N ARG A 409 -2.87 -20.50 -2.63
CA ARG A 409 -3.71 -21.50 -3.32
C ARG A 409 -2.95 -22.27 -4.41
N ILE A 410 -2.17 -21.58 -5.24
CA ILE A 410 -1.37 -22.22 -6.29
C ILE A 410 -0.32 -23.15 -5.67
N LEU A 411 0.34 -22.73 -4.61
CA LEU A 411 1.36 -23.52 -3.93
C LEU A 411 0.81 -24.79 -3.25
N ARG A 412 -0.49 -24.84 -2.98
CA ARG A 412 -1.15 -26.02 -2.41
C ARG A 412 -1.08 -27.22 -3.35
N PHE A 413 -1.25 -27.05 -4.66
CA PHE A 413 -1.24 -28.14 -5.63
C PHE A 413 0.08 -28.93 -5.65
N PRO A 414 1.26 -28.30 -5.84
CA PRO A 414 2.52 -29.03 -5.78
C PRO A 414 2.77 -29.70 -4.41
N LEU A 415 2.31 -29.10 -3.29
CA LEU A 415 2.44 -29.72 -1.97
C LEU A 415 1.57 -30.97 -1.84
N ILE A 416 0.35 -31.01 -2.39
CA ILE A 416 -0.51 -32.20 -2.41
C ILE A 416 0.14 -33.30 -3.23
N ILE A 417 0.72 -32.97 -4.39
CA ILE A 417 1.41 -33.94 -5.26
C ILE A 417 2.63 -34.53 -4.55
N LEU A 418 3.47 -33.68 -3.93
CA LEU A 418 4.64 -34.12 -3.16
C LEU A 418 4.25 -34.96 -1.93
N ALA A 419 3.18 -34.59 -1.25
CA ALA A 419 2.61 -35.34 -0.13
C ALA A 419 2.13 -36.74 -0.57
N GLY A 420 1.49 -36.82 -1.71
CA GLY A 420 1.04 -38.09 -2.27
C GLY A 420 2.16 -38.98 -2.77
N ALA A 421 3.24 -38.43 -3.30
CA ALA A 421 4.37 -39.18 -3.81
C ALA A 421 5.33 -39.66 -2.68
N PHE A 422 5.57 -38.81 -1.67
CA PHE A 422 6.62 -39.01 -0.66
C PHE A 422 6.12 -38.86 0.80
N GLY A 423 4.80 -38.70 1.01
CA GLY A 423 4.23 -38.54 2.33
C GLY A 423 4.74 -37.29 3.06
N GLY A 424 5.01 -37.42 4.36
CA GLY A 424 5.54 -36.35 5.20
C GLY A 424 6.90 -35.81 4.75
N VAL A 425 7.74 -36.65 4.16
CA VAL A 425 9.04 -36.23 3.59
C VAL A 425 8.78 -35.29 2.42
N GLY A 426 7.80 -35.56 1.55
CA GLY A 426 7.41 -34.70 0.44
C GLY A 426 6.95 -33.33 0.91
N LEU A 427 6.19 -33.27 2.01
CA LEU A 427 5.79 -32.00 2.64
C LEU A 427 6.97 -31.18 3.12
N ILE A 428 7.91 -31.81 3.82
CA ILE A 428 9.13 -31.14 4.31
C ILE A 428 9.96 -30.60 3.13
N VAL A 429 10.16 -31.41 2.10
CA VAL A 429 10.89 -31.01 0.89
C VAL A 429 10.19 -29.84 0.22
N GLY A 430 8.88 -29.91 0.01
CA GLY A 430 8.09 -28.81 -0.57
C GLY A 430 8.19 -27.52 0.25
N PHE A 431 8.09 -27.61 1.57
CA PHE A 431 8.26 -26.47 2.46
C PHE A 431 9.68 -25.86 2.38
N VAL A 432 10.73 -26.71 2.36
CA VAL A 432 12.12 -26.25 2.19
C VAL A 432 12.30 -25.53 0.86
N PHE A 433 11.72 -26.03 -0.22
CA PHE A 433 11.75 -25.33 -1.53
C PHE A 433 11.09 -23.96 -1.47
N ILE A 434 9.91 -23.87 -0.85
CA ILE A 434 9.20 -22.57 -0.68
C ILE A 434 10.08 -21.62 0.16
N LEU A 435 10.64 -22.10 1.27
CA LEU A 435 11.48 -21.28 2.14
C LEU A 435 12.77 -20.82 1.44
N ALA A 436 13.44 -21.71 0.70
CA ALA A 436 14.63 -21.37 -0.08
C ALA A 436 14.33 -20.33 -1.17
N HIS A 437 13.16 -20.43 -1.80
CA HIS A 437 12.68 -19.42 -2.76
C HIS A 437 12.46 -18.06 -2.08
N LEU A 438 11.76 -18.03 -0.95
CA LEU A 438 11.47 -16.80 -0.20
C LEU A 438 12.74 -16.08 0.30
N ILE A 439 13.77 -16.85 0.71
CA ILE A 439 15.07 -16.29 1.15
C ILE A 439 15.78 -15.57 0.00
N ARG A 440 15.63 -16.05 -1.23
CA ARG A 440 16.26 -15.46 -2.41
C ARG A 440 15.52 -14.24 -2.96
N LEU A 441 14.24 -14.10 -2.64
CA LEU A 441 13.43 -12.99 -3.13
C LEU A 441 13.89 -11.66 -2.54
N LYS A 442 13.80 -10.62 -3.36
CA LYS A 442 14.06 -9.23 -2.99
C LYS A 442 12.90 -8.36 -3.47
N SER A 443 12.65 -7.28 -2.76
CA SER A 443 11.71 -6.22 -3.13
C SER A 443 12.49 -4.92 -3.22
N LEU A 444 12.59 -4.33 -4.42
CA LEU A 444 13.42 -3.15 -4.69
C LEU A 444 14.82 -3.23 -4.06
N GLY A 445 15.46 -4.41 -4.16
CA GLY A 445 16.77 -4.69 -3.60
C GLY A 445 16.80 -5.04 -2.10
N SER A 446 15.71 -4.91 -1.36
CA SER A 446 15.61 -5.34 0.05
C SER A 446 15.21 -6.81 0.15
N PRO A 447 15.77 -7.60 1.09
CA PRO A 447 15.37 -8.99 1.27
C PRO A 447 13.90 -9.11 1.68
N TYR A 448 13.17 -9.97 0.96
CA TYR A 448 11.71 -10.14 1.12
C TYR A 448 11.30 -10.78 2.46
N LEU A 449 12.14 -11.66 3.00
CA LEU A 449 11.85 -12.41 4.25
C LEU A 449 12.18 -11.60 5.52
N LEU A 450 12.66 -10.36 5.40
CA LEU A 450 12.85 -9.50 6.57
C LEU A 450 11.49 -9.25 7.26
N PRO A 451 11.46 -9.11 8.58
CA PRO A 451 12.51 -9.26 9.60
C PRO A 451 12.70 -10.69 10.15
N LEU A 452 12.08 -11.71 9.52
CA LEU A 452 12.18 -13.12 9.92
C LEU A 452 13.58 -13.65 9.67
N TYR A 453 14.16 -13.32 8.51
CA TYR A 453 15.53 -13.70 8.16
C TYR A 453 16.25 -12.56 7.42
N PRO A 454 17.42 -12.10 7.93
CA PRO A 454 17.97 -12.39 9.28
C PRO A 454 17.05 -11.86 10.39
N PHE A 455 16.98 -12.60 11.50
CA PHE A 455 16.07 -12.33 12.60
C PHE A 455 16.32 -10.96 13.26
N ARG A 456 15.28 -10.15 13.38
CA ARG A 456 15.29 -8.83 14.02
C ARG A 456 14.14 -8.73 15.01
N GLY A 457 14.37 -9.08 16.27
CA GLY A 457 13.37 -9.29 17.31
C GLY A 457 12.20 -8.31 17.35
N LEU A 458 12.46 -6.99 17.48
CA LEU A 458 11.39 -5.97 17.51
C LEU A 458 10.61 -5.88 16.18
N GLY A 459 11.32 -5.93 15.06
CA GLY A 459 10.66 -5.90 13.73
C GLY A 459 9.81 -7.14 13.48
N THR A 460 10.27 -8.32 13.93
CA THR A 460 9.50 -9.57 13.84
C THR A 460 8.26 -9.50 14.72
N ALA A 461 8.38 -8.98 15.95
CA ALA A 461 7.25 -8.81 16.84
C ALA A 461 6.22 -7.83 16.26
N GLU A 462 6.65 -6.71 15.65
CA GLU A 462 5.75 -5.74 14.99
C GLU A 462 5.07 -6.31 13.74
N GLY A 463 5.73 -7.19 13.01
CA GLY A 463 5.15 -7.90 11.87
C GLY A 463 4.12 -8.96 12.26
N LEU A 464 4.40 -9.75 13.30
CA LEU A 464 3.51 -10.84 13.76
C LEU A 464 2.38 -10.35 14.67
N LEU A 465 2.64 -9.33 15.49
CA LEU A 465 1.71 -8.78 16.46
C LEU A 465 1.54 -7.28 16.23
N ARG A 466 0.36 -6.77 16.53
CA ARG A 466 0.14 -5.34 16.59
C ARG A 466 0.60 -4.84 17.96
N LEU A 467 1.77 -4.19 18.02
CA LEU A 467 2.28 -3.62 19.25
C LEU A 467 1.52 -2.34 19.65
N PRO A 468 1.38 -2.01 20.94
CA PRO A 468 0.80 -0.74 21.35
C PRO A 468 1.63 0.44 20.83
N PHE A 469 0.96 1.58 20.55
CA PHE A 469 1.63 2.76 19.99
C PHE A 469 2.83 3.27 20.79
N SER A 470 2.84 3.04 22.10
CA SER A 470 3.98 3.38 22.95
C SER A 470 5.28 2.61 22.60
N GLN A 471 5.18 1.46 21.93
CA GLN A 471 6.31 0.61 21.55
C GLN A 471 6.65 0.73 20.05
N THR A 472 5.83 1.41 19.24
CA THR A 472 6.03 1.57 17.79
C THR A 472 6.66 2.92 17.41
N ALA A 473 7.52 3.46 18.28
CA ALA A 473 8.22 4.72 18.03
C ALA A 473 9.24 4.64 16.88
N GLY A 474 9.78 3.45 16.61
CA GLY A 474 10.73 3.22 15.52
C GLY A 474 10.03 3.07 14.17
N ARG A 475 10.69 3.52 13.10
CA ARG A 475 10.31 3.15 11.73
C ARG A 475 10.81 1.75 11.39
N ALA A 476 10.17 1.10 10.43
CA ALA A 476 10.54 -0.23 9.98
C ALA A 476 12.02 -0.30 9.57
N SER A 477 12.82 -1.03 10.32
CA SER A 477 14.28 -1.08 10.15
C SER A 477 14.72 -1.73 8.83
N PHE A 478 13.86 -2.53 8.21
CA PHE A 478 14.14 -3.15 6.91
C PHE A 478 14.13 -2.15 5.76
N LEU A 479 13.38 -1.06 5.88
CA LEU A 479 13.36 0.04 4.92
C LEU A 479 14.62 0.93 5.02
N ARG A 480 15.47 0.74 6.03
CA ARG A 480 16.68 1.53 6.29
C ARG A 480 16.42 3.05 6.22
N PRO A 481 15.41 3.57 6.94
CA PRO A 481 15.03 4.97 6.83
C PRO A 481 16.16 5.86 7.37
N LYS A 482 16.40 7.02 6.71
CA LYS A 482 17.39 8.00 7.17
C LYS A 482 17.06 8.51 8.56
N LYS A 483 15.78 8.73 8.88
CA LYS A 483 15.27 9.13 10.21
C LYS A 483 14.61 7.93 10.89
N LYS A 484 15.29 7.32 11.88
CA LYS A 484 14.87 6.06 12.52
C LYS A 484 13.64 6.16 13.42
N TRP A 485 13.37 7.33 14.02
CA TRP A 485 12.31 7.54 15.02
C TRP A 485 11.17 8.38 14.44
N ARG A 486 9.92 7.98 14.71
CA ARG A 486 8.71 8.74 14.38
C ARG A 486 8.46 9.85 15.40
N TYR A 487 8.59 9.52 16.67
CA TYR A 487 8.42 10.41 17.82
C TYR A 487 9.42 10.06 18.92
N ASN A 488 9.55 10.93 19.92
CA ASN A 488 10.42 10.68 21.07
C ASN A 488 9.76 9.70 22.04
N PRO A 489 10.31 8.46 22.21
CA PRO A 489 9.70 7.43 23.06
C PRO A 489 9.62 7.84 24.55
N ASN A 490 10.49 8.74 25.01
CA ASN A 490 10.49 9.18 26.41
C ASN A 490 9.28 10.09 26.71
N LYS A 491 8.90 10.99 25.78
CA LYS A 491 7.69 11.79 25.93
C LYS A 491 6.40 10.97 25.97
N ALA A 492 6.38 9.81 25.32
CA ALA A 492 5.22 8.91 25.35
C ALA A 492 5.10 8.14 26.67
N LYS A 493 6.22 7.94 27.39
CA LYS A 493 6.24 7.35 28.73
C LYS A 493 5.84 8.36 29.82
N GLU A 494 6.31 9.60 29.72
CA GLU A 494 5.97 10.67 30.66
C GLU A 494 4.46 10.95 30.76
N LYS A 495 3.70 10.78 29.64
CA LYS A 495 2.24 10.93 29.67
C LYS A 495 1.50 9.83 30.43
N ARG A 496 2.08 8.63 30.55
CA ARG A 496 1.50 7.53 31.33
C ARG A 496 1.66 7.75 32.85
N ASP A 497 2.80 8.27 33.25
CA ASP A 497 3.09 8.51 34.68
C ASP A 497 2.36 9.74 35.24
N GLY A 498 1.74 10.57 34.39
CA GLY A 498 0.94 11.74 34.75
C GLY A 498 -0.54 11.46 35.01
N GLU A 499 -1.07 10.30 34.56
CA GLU A 499 -2.46 9.90 34.77
C GLU A 499 -2.65 8.99 36.01
N GLU A 500 -1.57 8.53 36.62
CA GLU A 500 -1.58 7.72 37.87
C GLU A 500 -1.29 8.54 39.14
N LYS A 501 -1.41 9.90 39.10
CA LYS A 501 -1.25 10.77 40.27
C LYS A 501 -2.53 11.48 40.62
#